data_7ebfb11a8a645fd1317e2963fbeabc88
#
_entry.id   7ebfb11a8a645fd1317e2963fbeabc88
#
_cell.length_a   1.000
_cell.length_b   1.000
_cell.length_c   1.000
_cell.angle_alpha   90.00
_cell.angle_beta   90.00
_cell.angle_gamma   90.00
#
_symmetry.space_group_name_H-M   'P 1'
#
loop_
_entity.id
_entity.type
_entity.pdbx_description
1 polymer ?
#
loop_
_entity_poly.entity_id
_entity_poly.type
_entity_poly.pdbx_seq_one_letter_code
_entity_poly.pdbx_strand_id
1 'polypeptide(L)'
;MTFEEILQDNNIATAGDDHHHARQGWIQFDCPWCGQDTGKFHMGYNEQGKFVNCWRCGSHSLVDTLIKLTGFHYRHIKMILEGIDGGIHVKTKKTKGNYKPPNNVGVLGKAHKNYLMGRKFDWETLERLWDLQGIGISASLGWRIFIPIYHHGKPVSWTTRSISDTVTAKYINAKPEEEDVPLKSLLYGEEYVRHAIVICEGPSDVWRIGPGAVATMGIGYTQAQMLRMIQYPIRAVCFDTDLRAQERAKKLVDDLSAFPGETSNILIDEADPGVASPSTVKTIREAFLE
;
A
#
# COMPACT_ATOMS: atom_id res chain seq x y z
N MET A 1 12.86 6.51 1.43
CA MET A 1 13.16 7.21 2.72
C MET A 1 14.57 6.83 3.14
N THR A 2 15.44 7.81 3.35
CA THR A 2 16.81 7.61 3.83
C THR A 2 16.84 7.70 5.36
N PHE A 3 17.91 7.25 5.99
CA PHE A 3 18.07 7.41 7.45
C PHE A 3 18.11 8.90 7.85
N GLU A 4 18.69 9.73 7.02
CA GLU A 4 18.75 11.18 7.22
C GLU A 4 17.37 11.83 7.18
N GLU A 5 16.54 11.46 6.21
CA GLU A 5 15.14 11.92 6.13
C GLU A 5 14.35 11.56 7.41
N ILE A 6 14.57 10.36 7.99
CA ILE A 6 13.93 9.97 9.25
C ILE A 6 14.33 10.90 10.40
N LEU A 7 15.61 11.23 10.50
CA LEU A 7 16.08 12.15 11.55
C LEU A 7 15.49 13.55 11.35
N GLN A 8 15.46 14.06 10.11
CA GLN A 8 14.90 15.37 9.78
C GLN A 8 13.40 15.44 10.07
N ASP A 9 12.63 14.43 9.65
CA ASP A 9 11.17 14.34 9.85
C ASP A 9 10.78 14.29 11.35
N ASN A 10 11.71 13.82 12.20
CA ASN A 10 11.52 13.78 13.65
C ASN A 10 12.25 14.91 14.42
N ASN A 11 12.69 15.96 13.70
CA ASN A 11 13.41 17.11 14.27
C ASN A 11 14.67 16.71 15.06
N ILE A 12 15.36 15.65 14.66
CA ILE A 12 16.61 15.21 15.28
C ILE A 12 17.76 15.90 14.56
N ALA A 13 18.48 16.73 15.30
CA ALA A 13 19.63 17.46 14.75
C ALA A 13 20.76 16.50 14.36
N THR A 14 21.37 16.78 13.20
CA THR A 14 22.54 16.06 12.69
C THR A 14 23.76 17.00 12.61
N ALA A 15 24.95 16.44 12.68
CA ALA A 15 26.17 17.20 12.45
C ALA A 15 26.22 17.68 11.00
N GLY A 16 26.42 18.99 10.77
CA GLY A 16 26.74 19.53 9.46
C GLY A 16 28.14 19.11 9.01
N ASP A 17 28.41 19.24 7.72
CA ASP A 17 29.71 18.86 7.11
C ASP A 17 30.93 19.53 7.75
N ASP A 18 30.75 20.74 8.29
CA ASP A 18 31.80 21.51 8.97
C ASP A 18 32.00 21.11 10.43
N HIS A 19 31.22 20.18 10.97
CA HIS A 19 31.35 19.78 12.36
C HIS A 19 32.59 18.88 12.54
N HIS A 20 33.40 19.15 13.58
CA HIS A 20 34.67 18.43 13.86
C HIS A 20 34.51 16.90 14.05
N HIS A 21 33.29 16.41 14.28
CA HIS A 21 32.97 14.97 14.31
C HIS A 21 32.45 14.44 12.97
N ALA A 22 32.15 15.31 11.97
CA ALA A 22 31.65 14.87 10.69
C ALA A 22 32.63 13.91 10.01
N ARG A 23 32.12 12.77 9.53
CA ARG A 23 32.90 11.76 8.83
C ARG A 23 32.16 11.28 7.59
N GLN A 24 32.89 11.20 6.49
CA GLN A 24 32.31 10.71 5.24
C GLN A 24 31.71 9.30 5.40
N GLY A 25 30.50 9.10 4.90
CA GLY A 25 29.74 7.83 5.01
C GLY A 25 29.09 7.59 6.36
N TRP A 26 29.02 8.64 7.21
CA TRP A 26 28.35 8.61 8.49
C TRP A 26 27.41 9.79 8.65
N ILE A 27 26.19 9.51 9.12
CA ILE A 27 25.24 10.52 9.58
C ILE A 27 25.33 10.58 11.10
N GLN A 28 25.78 11.72 11.64
CA GLN A 28 26.05 11.86 13.08
C GLN A 28 24.99 12.68 13.77
N PHE A 29 24.61 12.25 14.96
CA PHE A 29 23.58 12.83 15.79
C PHE A 29 23.87 12.60 17.28
N ASP A 30 23.10 13.25 18.15
CA ASP A 30 23.25 13.08 19.59
C ASP A 30 22.80 11.70 20.04
N CYS A 31 23.60 11.07 20.92
CA CYS A 31 23.31 9.74 21.42
C CYS A 31 22.15 9.76 22.42
N PRO A 32 21.07 9.02 22.21
CA PRO A 32 19.91 9.02 23.10
C PRO A 32 20.16 8.28 24.43
N TRP A 33 21.34 7.68 24.64
CA TRP A 33 21.72 7.03 25.91
C TRP A 33 22.66 7.88 26.74
N CYS A 34 23.60 8.61 26.12
CA CYS A 34 24.65 9.27 26.88
C CYS A 34 24.84 10.75 26.57
N GLY A 35 24.00 11.33 25.69
CA GLY A 35 24.21 12.72 25.27
C GLY A 35 23.08 13.30 24.43
N GLN A 36 21.82 13.14 24.85
CA GLN A 36 20.69 13.73 24.18
C GLN A 36 20.74 15.26 24.25
N ASP A 37 20.44 15.93 23.14
CA ASP A 37 20.37 17.38 22.99
C ASP A 37 21.65 18.15 23.42
N THR A 38 22.81 17.53 23.30
CA THR A 38 24.09 18.16 23.67
C THR A 38 24.76 18.89 22.50
N GLY A 39 24.34 18.65 21.29
CA GLY A 39 25.00 19.16 20.07
C GLY A 39 26.43 18.63 19.86
N LYS A 40 26.80 17.55 20.55
CA LYS A 40 28.13 16.94 20.46
C LYS A 40 28.21 15.81 19.44
N PHE A 41 27.08 15.33 18.97
CA PHE A 41 26.94 14.34 17.89
C PHE A 41 27.84 13.12 18.03
N HIS A 42 27.89 12.52 19.22
CA HIS A 42 28.76 11.38 19.54
C HIS A 42 28.30 10.05 18.97
N MET A 43 27.11 9.96 18.40
CA MET A 43 26.60 8.76 17.75
C MET A 43 26.52 8.97 16.26
N GLY A 44 26.80 7.92 15.49
CA GLY A 44 26.70 7.96 14.04
C GLY A 44 26.05 6.69 13.49
N TYR A 45 25.31 6.87 12.42
CA TYR A 45 24.84 5.80 11.55
C TYR A 45 25.79 5.65 10.37
N ASN A 46 26.30 4.43 10.15
CA ASN A 46 27.13 4.12 9.00
C ASN A 46 26.25 3.69 7.83
N GLU A 47 26.30 4.46 6.73
CA GLU A 47 25.45 4.25 5.57
C GLU A 47 25.76 2.95 4.81
N GLN A 48 27.03 2.52 4.78
CA GLN A 48 27.43 1.28 4.12
C GLN A 48 27.15 0.05 4.98
N GLY A 49 27.52 0.13 6.25
CA GLY A 49 27.39 -1.02 7.17
C GLY A 49 26.00 -1.15 7.82
N LYS A 50 25.14 -0.13 7.66
CA LYS A 50 23.77 -0.13 8.20
C LYS A 50 23.68 -0.39 9.70
N PHE A 51 24.62 0.19 10.45
CA PHE A 51 24.67 0.08 11.93
C PHE A 51 24.92 1.45 12.57
N VAL A 52 24.63 1.56 13.85
CA VAL A 52 24.92 2.73 14.66
C VAL A 52 26.02 2.42 15.70
N ASN A 53 26.83 3.43 15.97
CA ASN A 53 27.83 3.36 17.02
C ASN A 53 27.98 4.70 17.70
N CYS A 54 28.05 4.69 19.02
CA CYS A 54 28.38 5.89 19.81
C CYS A 54 29.83 5.79 20.26
N TRP A 55 30.63 6.82 19.93
CA TRP A 55 32.05 6.85 20.31
C TRP A 55 32.29 7.01 21.80
N ARG A 56 31.22 7.31 22.58
CA ARG A 56 31.32 7.48 24.03
C ARG A 56 30.80 6.26 24.82
N CYS A 57 29.67 5.67 24.43
CA CYS A 57 29.05 4.56 25.18
C CYS A 57 28.98 3.24 24.40
N GLY A 58 29.52 3.17 23.18
CA GLY A 58 29.64 1.95 22.39
C GLY A 58 28.51 1.70 21.43
N SER A 59 28.46 0.49 20.88
CA SER A 59 27.49 0.08 19.87
C SER A 59 26.12 -0.16 20.48
N HIS A 60 25.08 0.21 19.75
CA HIS A 60 23.68 0.00 20.10
C HIS A 60 22.92 -0.64 18.94
N SER A 61 21.79 -1.22 19.24
CA SER A 61 20.86 -1.70 18.20
C SER A 61 20.31 -0.51 17.41
N LEU A 62 20.31 -0.61 16.08
CA LEU A 62 19.71 0.41 15.20
C LEU A 62 18.23 0.60 15.51
N VAL A 63 17.50 -0.51 15.74
CA VAL A 63 16.09 -0.50 16.11
C VAL A 63 15.86 0.25 17.42
N ASP A 64 16.61 -0.08 18.47
CA ASP A 64 16.44 0.56 19.78
C ASP A 64 16.85 2.04 19.77
N THR A 65 17.84 2.36 18.92
CA THR A 65 18.25 3.77 18.71
C THR A 65 17.10 4.58 18.12
N LEU A 66 16.50 4.09 17.05
CA LEU A 66 15.37 4.76 16.42
C LEU A 66 14.15 4.83 17.33
N ILE A 67 13.83 3.77 18.10
CA ILE A 67 12.75 3.81 19.08
C ILE A 67 12.98 4.93 20.11
N LYS A 68 14.20 5.05 20.61
CA LYS A 68 14.53 6.11 21.61
C LYS A 68 14.51 7.51 21.01
N LEU A 69 14.94 7.67 19.79
CA LEU A 69 14.99 8.97 19.11
C LEU A 69 13.60 9.47 18.69
N THR A 70 12.76 8.57 18.17
CA THR A 70 11.47 8.94 17.57
C THR A 70 10.27 8.69 18.47
N GLY A 71 10.41 7.85 19.50
CA GLY A 71 9.28 7.36 20.30
C GLY A 71 8.37 6.37 19.58
N PHE A 72 8.71 5.94 18.37
CA PHE A 72 7.88 5.02 17.59
C PHE A 72 7.92 3.61 18.16
N HIS A 73 6.81 2.89 18.01
CA HIS A 73 6.72 1.50 18.43
C HIS A 73 7.64 0.61 17.56
N TYR A 74 8.16 -0.48 18.13
CA TYR A 74 9.06 -1.45 17.49
C TYR A 74 8.62 -1.86 16.07
N ARG A 75 7.33 -2.10 15.87
CA ARG A 75 6.80 -2.49 14.54
C ARG A 75 6.99 -1.39 13.50
N HIS A 76 6.81 -0.13 13.87
CA HIS A 76 6.99 1.01 12.97
C HIS A 76 8.45 1.19 12.59
N ILE A 77 9.34 1.10 13.57
CA ILE A 77 10.79 1.16 13.29
C ILE A 77 11.24 0.04 12.36
N LYS A 78 10.72 -1.17 12.56
CA LYS A 78 11.05 -2.29 11.68
C LYS A 78 10.60 -2.05 10.23
N MET A 79 9.41 -1.50 10.03
CA MET A 79 8.89 -1.13 8.70
C MET A 79 9.74 -0.03 8.05
N ILE A 80 10.12 1.00 8.83
CA ILE A 80 10.99 2.08 8.35
C ILE A 80 12.34 1.52 7.89
N LEU A 81 12.97 0.65 8.68
CA LEU A 81 14.27 0.06 8.35
C LEU A 81 14.23 -0.83 7.11
N GLU A 82 13.15 -1.59 6.92
CA GLU A 82 12.95 -2.37 5.69
C GLU A 82 12.79 -1.48 4.45
N GLY A 83 12.34 -0.22 4.62
CA GLY A 83 12.29 0.81 3.56
C GLY A 83 13.62 1.50 3.27
N ILE A 84 14.54 1.62 4.25
CA ILE A 84 15.86 2.26 4.09
C ILE A 84 16.81 1.39 3.26
N ASP A 85 16.69 0.07 3.29
CA ASP A 85 17.59 -0.85 2.58
C ASP A 85 17.43 -0.88 1.05
N GLY A 86 16.94 0.23 0.48
CA GLY A 86 17.06 0.46 -0.96
C GLY A 86 15.99 -0.21 -1.82
N GLY A 87 14.81 -0.13 -1.37
CA GLY A 87 13.63 -0.73 -1.96
C GLY A 87 13.16 -1.84 -1.05
N ILE A 88 11.87 -1.98 -1.00
CA ILE A 88 11.23 -3.11 -0.39
C ILE A 88 11.86 -4.37 -1.03
N HIS A 89 12.92 -4.88 -0.42
CA HIS A 89 13.23 -6.29 -0.55
C HIS A 89 12.15 -7.05 0.24
N VAL A 90 10.90 -6.91 -0.16
CA VAL A 90 10.07 -8.08 -0.15
C VAL A 90 11.00 -9.13 -0.72
N LYS A 91 11.35 -10.16 0.06
CA LYS A 91 11.85 -11.40 -0.52
C LYS A 91 10.71 -11.90 -1.40
N THR A 92 10.50 -11.19 -2.48
CA THR A 92 9.90 -11.76 -3.65
C THR A 92 10.87 -12.89 -3.91
N LYS A 93 10.49 -14.14 -3.60
CA LYS A 93 10.98 -15.23 -4.44
C LYS A 93 10.93 -14.58 -5.82
N LYS A 94 12.09 -14.34 -6.44
CA LYS A 94 12.16 -14.03 -7.85
C LYS A 94 11.52 -15.23 -8.51
N THR A 95 10.20 -15.21 -8.54
CA THR A 95 9.49 -16.06 -9.48
C THR A 95 10.03 -15.54 -10.79
N LYS A 96 10.74 -16.38 -11.52
CA LYS A 96 10.98 -16.20 -12.95
C LYS A 96 9.61 -16.34 -13.62
N GLY A 97 8.64 -15.56 -13.16
CA GLY A 97 7.29 -15.51 -13.68
C GLY A 97 7.28 -14.42 -14.72
N ASN A 98 7.11 -14.76 -15.95
CA ASN A 98 6.61 -13.81 -16.93
C ASN A 98 5.12 -13.66 -16.66
N TYR A 99 4.60 -12.42 -16.60
CA TYR A 99 3.17 -12.15 -16.54
C TYR A 99 2.44 -13.04 -17.55
N LYS A 100 1.54 -13.86 -17.05
CA LYS A 100 0.83 -14.85 -17.86
C LYS A 100 -0.67 -14.78 -17.55
N PRO A 101 -1.44 -14.05 -18.35
CA PRO A 101 -2.89 -14.03 -18.21
C PRO A 101 -3.49 -15.40 -18.51
N PRO A 102 -4.69 -15.71 -17.98
CA PRO A 102 -5.40 -16.94 -18.32
C PRO A 102 -5.69 -17.04 -19.82
N ASN A 103 -5.84 -18.26 -20.31
CA ASN A 103 -6.33 -18.48 -21.66
C ASN A 103 -7.78 -17.99 -21.79
N ASN A 104 -8.19 -17.61 -23.01
CA ASN A 104 -9.55 -17.17 -23.34
C ASN A 104 -9.99 -15.85 -22.65
N VAL A 105 -9.06 -15.00 -22.26
CA VAL A 105 -9.35 -13.61 -21.93
C VAL A 105 -9.65 -12.84 -23.21
N GLY A 106 -10.73 -12.07 -23.21
CA GLY A 106 -11.16 -11.28 -24.36
C GLY A 106 -12.14 -10.19 -23.95
N VAL A 107 -12.86 -9.61 -24.88
CA VAL A 107 -13.82 -8.53 -24.60
C VAL A 107 -14.93 -8.99 -23.66
N LEU A 108 -15.51 -8.04 -22.92
CA LEU A 108 -16.66 -8.32 -22.06
C LEU A 108 -17.85 -8.83 -22.88
N GLY A 109 -18.22 -10.09 -22.70
CA GLY A 109 -19.40 -10.66 -23.33
C GLY A 109 -20.71 -10.18 -22.69
N LYS A 110 -21.85 -10.50 -23.31
CA LYS A 110 -23.18 -10.05 -22.86
C LYS A 110 -23.46 -10.37 -21.39
N ALA A 111 -23.07 -11.57 -20.90
CA ALA A 111 -23.29 -11.97 -19.52
C ALA A 111 -22.49 -11.08 -18.53
N HIS A 112 -21.24 -10.75 -18.86
CA HIS A 112 -20.40 -9.86 -18.05
C HIS A 112 -20.98 -8.44 -17.97
N LYS A 113 -21.41 -7.90 -19.13
CA LYS A 113 -22.05 -6.58 -19.21
C LYS A 113 -23.34 -6.52 -18.40
N ASN A 114 -24.20 -7.54 -18.53
CA ASN A 114 -25.42 -7.65 -17.75
C ASN A 114 -25.15 -7.72 -16.25
N TYR A 115 -24.14 -8.43 -15.81
CA TYR A 115 -23.72 -8.50 -14.41
C TYR A 115 -23.29 -7.12 -13.89
N LEU A 116 -22.45 -6.41 -14.65
CA LEU A 116 -21.99 -5.05 -14.28
C LEU A 116 -23.15 -4.06 -14.21
N MET A 117 -24.03 -4.07 -15.23
CA MET A 117 -25.22 -3.22 -15.24
C MET A 117 -26.17 -3.55 -14.08
N GLY A 118 -26.38 -4.82 -13.75
CA GLY A 118 -27.17 -5.26 -12.61
C GLY A 118 -26.64 -4.71 -11.27
N ARG A 119 -25.33 -4.49 -11.18
CA ARG A 119 -24.66 -3.84 -10.05
C ARG A 119 -24.56 -2.32 -10.20
N LYS A 120 -25.25 -1.73 -11.17
CA LYS A 120 -25.26 -0.28 -11.45
C LYS A 120 -23.86 0.27 -11.80
N PHE A 121 -23.07 -0.50 -12.50
CA PHE A 121 -21.82 -0.06 -13.10
C PHE A 121 -22.00 0.25 -14.59
N ASP A 122 -21.34 1.30 -15.06
CA ASP A 122 -21.15 1.59 -16.47
C ASP A 122 -19.98 0.72 -16.99
N TRP A 123 -20.29 -0.37 -17.69
CA TRP A 123 -19.31 -1.31 -18.17
C TRP A 123 -18.36 -0.71 -19.22
N GLU A 124 -18.79 0.28 -20.01
CA GLU A 124 -17.95 0.96 -21.01
C GLU A 124 -16.84 1.77 -20.32
N THR A 125 -17.19 2.50 -19.28
CA THR A 125 -16.22 3.20 -18.44
C THR A 125 -15.27 2.25 -17.75
N LEU A 126 -15.76 1.11 -17.23
CA LEU A 126 -14.90 0.14 -16.57
C LEU A 126 -13.94 -0.57 -17.55
N GLU A 127 -14.43 -0.93 -18.74
CA GLU A 127 -13.59 -1.51 -19.79
C GLU A 127 -12.48 -0.55 -20.21
N ARG A 128 -12.83 0.72 -20.43
CA ARG A 128 -11.88 1.76 -20.85
C ARG A 128 -10.90 2.19 -19.78
N LEU A 129 -11.34 2.36 -18.53
CA LEU A 129 -10.54 2.93 -17.46
C LEU A 129 -9.72 1.86 -16.73
N TRP A 130 -10.31 0.69 -16.49
CA TRP A 130 -9.71 -0.36 -15.69
C TRP A 130 -9.27 -1.57 -16.53
N ASP A 131 -9.38 -1.48 -17.86
CA ASP A 131 -9.06 -2.55 -18.81
C ASP A 131 -9.74 -3.89 -18.45
N LEU A 132 -11.01 -3.84 -18.04
CA LEU A 132 -11.75 -5.03 -17.68
C LEU A 132 -12.05 -5.86 -18.92
N GLN A 133 -11.79 -7.15 -18.81
CA GLN A 133 -12.00 -8.13 -19.88
C GLN A 133 -12.86 -9.28 -19.37
N GLY A 134 -13.35 -10.10 -20.28
CA GLY A 134 -14.20 -11.24 -19.96
C GLY A 134 -13.50 -12.57 -20.17
N ILE A 135 -13.77 -13.54 -19.30
CA ILE A 135 -13.46 -14.94 -19.55
C ILE A 135 -14.77 -15.68 -19.78
N GLY A 136 -14.97 -16.19 -21.00
CA GLY A 136 -16.16 -16.95 -21.35
C GLY A 136 -16.10 -18.38 -20.82
N ILE A 137 -16.28 -19.36 -21.71
CA ILE A 137 -16.22 -20.79 -21.35
C ILE A 137 -14.78 -21.18 -21.04
N SER A 138 -14.55 -21.66 -19.83
CA SER A 138 -13.25 -22.16 -19.37
C SER A 138 -13.47 -23.22 -18.29
N ALA A 139 -12.60 -24.21 -18.20
CA ALA A 139 -12.73 -25.29 -17.23
C ALA A 139 -12.59 -24.82 -15.77
N SER A 140 -11.74 -23.83 -15.51
CA SER A 140 -11.42 -23.37 -14.13
C SER A 140 -11.81 -21.93 -13.85
N LEU A 141 -11.83 -21.05 -14.85
CA LEU A 141 -12.06 -19.62 -14.73
C LEU A 141 -13.26 -19.12 -15.54
N GLY A 142 -14.14 -20.01 -15.96
CA GLY A 142 -15.30 -19.65 -16.77
C GLY A 142 -16.23 -18.63 -16.10
N TRP A 143 -16.80 -17.77 -16.92
CA TRP A 143 -17.78 -16.76 -16.51
C TRP A 143 -17.25 -15.80 -15.42
N ARG A 144 -16.05 -15.27 -15.67
CA ARG A 144 -15.41 -14.29 -14.77
C ARG A 144 -15.04 -13.01 -15.53
N ILE A 145 -15.06 -11.92 -14.83
CA ILE A 145 -14.43 -10.67 -15.25
C ILE A 145 -12.94 -10.81 -14.92
N PHE A 146 -12.10 -10.64 -15.92
CA PHE A 146 -10.66 -10.54 -15.78
C PHE A 146 -10.27 -9.11 -15.45
N ILE A 147 -9.41 -8.96 -14.46
CA ILE A 147 -8.99 -7.67 -13.87
C ILE A 147 -7.46 -7.65 -13.89
N PRO A 148 -6.83 -6.98 -14.88
CA PRO A 148 -5.39 -6.83 -14.90
C PRO A 148 -4.91 -5.92 -13.79
N ILE A 149 -3.74 -6.22 -13.24
CA ILE A 149 -3.07 -5.40 -12.23
C ILE A 149 -1.86 -4.77 -12.87
N TYR A 150 -1.87 -3.45 -12.93
CA TYR A 150 -0.81 -2.67 -13.54
C TYR A 150 0.21 -2.20 -12.51
N HIS A 151 1.46 -2.07 -12.98
CA HIS A 151 2.55 -1.43 -12.25
C HIS A 151 3.50 -0.78 -13.25
N HIS A 152 3.68 0.55 -13.11
CA HIS A 152 4.43 1.36 -14.07
C HIS A 152 3.95 1.22 -15.52
N GLY A 153 2.63 1.26 -15.70
CA GLY A 153 1.97 1.19 -17.02
C GLY A 153 2.03 -0.19 -17.70
N LYS A 154 2.45 -1.25 -17.00
CA LYS A 154 2.52 -2.62 -17.52
C LYS A 154 1.67 -3.55 -16.66
N PRO A 155 0.94 -4.49 -17.27
CA PRO A 155 0.25 -5.53 -16.50
C PRO A 155 1.30 -6.49 -15.92
N VAL A 156 1.26 -6.69 -14.60
CA VAL A 156 2.24 -7.51 -13.86
C VAL A 156 1.63 -8.65 -13.08
N SER A 157 0.33 -8.60 -12.84
CA SER A 157 -0.45 -9.62 -12.17
C SER A 157 -1.91 -9.52 -12.61
N TRP A 158 -2.77 -10.37 -12.10
CA TRP A 158 -4.19 -10.34 -12.38
C TRP A 158 -5.03 -10.96 -11.26
N THR A 159 -6.29 -10.59 -11.24
CA THR A 159 -7.33 -11.29 -10.50
C THR A 159 -8.56 -11.47 -11.38
N THR A 160 -9.48 -12.32 -10.96
CA THR A 160 -10.75 -12.48 -11.63
C THR A 160 -11.91 -12.42 -10.66
N ARG A 161 -13.04 -11.86 -11.07
CA ARG A 161 -14.28 -11.86 -10.30
C ARG A 161 -15.33 -12.71 -10.99
N SER A 162 -15.96 -13.65 -10.27
CA SER A 162 -17.10 -14.40 -10.78
C SER A 162 -18.29 -13.49 -11.01
N ILE A 163 -19.01 -13.72 -12.14
CA ILE A 163 -20.32 -13.12 -12.41
C ILE A 163 -21.48 -13.97 -11.90
N SER A 164 -21.18 -15.13 -11.28
CA SER A 164 -22.16 -16.00 -10.64
C SER A 164 -22.12 -15.85 -9.12
N ASP A 165 -23.27 -15.76 -8.51
CA ASP A 165 -23.40 -15.66 -7.04
C ASP A 165 -23.33 -17.04 -6.35
N THR A 166 -23.37 -18.14 -7.13
CA THR A 166 -23.39 -19.52 -6.61
C THR A 166 -22.00 -20.09 -6.33
N VAL A 167 -20.92 -19.38 -6.70
CA VAL A 167 -19.55 -19.87 -6.53
C VAL A 167 -18.98 -19.46 -5.18
N THR A 168 -18.27 -20.39 -4.54
CA THR A 168 -17.63 -20.16 -3.23
C THR A 168 -16.52 -19.10 -3.31
N ALA A 169 -15.69 -19.13 -4.36
CA ALA A 169 -14.60 -18.19 -4.55
C ALA A 169 -15.02 -17.07 -5.51
N LYS A 170 -15.46 -15.93 -4.93
CA LYS A 170 -15.80 -14.74 -5.72
C LYS A 170 -14.60 -14.21 -6.52
N TYR A 171 -13.41 -14.20 -5.92
CA TYR A 171 -12.16 -13.80 -6.57
C TYR A 171 -11.18 -14.97 -6.67
N ILE A 172 -10.45 -15.04 -7.76
CA ILE A 172 -9.33 -15.96 -7.98
C ILE A 172 -8.17 -15.13 -8.53
N ASN A 173 -7.05 -15.18 -7.83
CA ASN A 173 -5.85 -14.40 -8.15
C ASN A 173 -4.88 -15.23 -8.99
N ALA A 174 -3.98 -14.55 -9.70
CA ALA A 174 -2.81 -15.14 -10.34
C ALA A 174 -2.02 -15.99 -9.33
N LYS A 175 -1.45 -17.08 -9.84
CA LYS A 175 -0.48 -17.86 -9.07
C LYS A 175 0.90 -17.20 -9.13
N PRO A 176 1.81 -17.49 -8.18
CA PRO A 176 3.14 -16.89 -8.17
C PRO A 176 3.95 -17.08 -9.46
N GLU A 177 3.69 -18.13 -10.22
CA GLU A 177 4.32 -18.39 -11.52
C GLU A 177 3.65 -17.66 -12.70
N GLU A 178 2.54 -16.99 -12.47
CA GLU A 178 1.73 -16.27 -13.45
C GLU A 178 1.82 -14.74 -13.30
N GLU A 179 2.62 -14.25 -12.36
CA GLU A 179 2.78 -12.83 -12.06
C GLU A 179 4.25 -12.41 -12.07
N ASP A 180 4.55 -11.21 -12.60
CA ASP A 180 5.88 -10.60 -12.53
C ASP A 180 6.12 -9.93 -11.18
N VAL A 181 5.08 -9.34 -10.61
CA VAL A 181 5.08 -8.71 -9.29
C VAL A 181 3.94 -9.31 -8.48
N PRO A 182 4.22 -9.81 -7.26
CA PRO A 182 3.18 -10.38 -6.43
C PRO A 182 2.03 -9.41 -6.17
N LEU A 183 0.79 -9.84 -6.46
CA LEU A 183 -0.42 -9.05 -6.24
C LEU A 183 -0.46 -8.39 -4.85
N LYS A 184 -0.08 -9.13 -3.82
CA LYS A 184 -0.07 -8.67 -2.43
C LYS A 184 1.07 -7.70 -2.09
N SER A 185 1.91 -7.34 -3.04
CA SER A 185 2.88 -6.25 -2.90
C SER A 185 2.44 -4.95 -3.58
N LEU A 186 1.25 -4.95 -4.20
CA LEU A 186 0.69 -3.84 -4.96
C LEU A 186 -0.63 -3.37 -4.34
N LEU A 187 -1.04 -2.17 -4.71
CA LEU A 187 -2.40 -1.66 -4.50
C LEU A 187 -3.10 -1.62 -5.86
N TYR A 188 -4.26 -2.24 -5.97
CA TYR A 188 -5.06 -2.12 -7.19
C TYR A 188 -5.56 -0.68 -7.33
N GLY A 189 -5.45 -0.10 -8.50
CA GLY A 189 -5.86 1.28 -8.76
C GLY A 189 -4.80 2.35 -8.49
N GLU A 190 -3.63 1.98 -7.97
CA GLU A 190 -2.54 2.91 -7.62
C GLU A 190 -2.03 3.75 -8.81
N GLU A 191 -2.10 3.22 -10.04
CA GLU A 191 -1.72 3.94 -11.27
C GLU A 191 -2.55 5.23 -11.50
N TYR A 192 -3.70 5.35 -10.88
CA TYR A 192 -4.61 6.50 -11.02
C TYR A 192 -4.62 7.42 -9.79
N VAL A 193 -3.68 7.22 -8.89
CA VAL A 193 -3.52 8.05 -7.69
C VAL A 193 -2.64 9.27 -8.00
N ARG A 194 -2.95 10.40 -7.39
CA ARG A 194 -2.12 11.62 -7.46
C ARG A 194 -1.46 11.92 -6.11
N HIS A 195 -2.22 12.43 -5.15
CA HIS A 195 -1.69 12.88 -3.85
C HIS A 195 -2.46 12.32 -2.65
N ALA A 196 -3.65 11.79 -2.87
CA ALA A 196 -4.52 11.25 -1.84
C ALA A 196 -5.07 9.89 -2.26
N ILE A 197 -5.31 9.01 -1.27
CA ILE A 197 -5.87 7.68 -1.52
C ILE A 197 -7.10 7.42 -0.66
N VAL A 198 -8.09 6.75 -1.28
CA VAL A 198 -9.17 6.08 -0.55
C VAL A 198 -8.90 4.57 -0.62
N ILE A 199 -8.66 3.96 0.53
CA ILE A 199 -8.22 2.57 0.65
C ILE A 199 -9.43 1.67 0.89
N CYS A 200 -9.68 0.76 -0.03
CA CYS A 200 -10.80 -0.19 -0.04
C CYS A 200 -10.32 -1.64 0.07
N GLU A 201 -11.25 -2.58 0.23
CA GLU A 201 -10.93 -4.01 0.29
C GLU A 201 -10.75 -4.63 -1.10
N GLY A 202 -11.60 -4.29 -2.05
CA GLY A 202 -11.68 -4.96 -3.35
C GLY A 202 -11.80 -4.07 -4.58
N PRO A 203 -11.63 -4.67 -5.76
CA PRO A 203 -11.71 -3.91 -7.02
C PRO A 203 -13.06 -3.25 -7.27
N SER A 204 -14.17 -3.88 -6.87
CA SER A 204 -15.52 -3.31 -7.05
C SER A 204 -15.70 -1.97 -6.34
N ASP A 205 -15.05 -1.80 -5.21
CA ASP A 205 -15.10 -0.58 -4.41
C ASP A 205 -14.32 0.54 -5.12
N VAL A 206 -13.15 0.17 -5.64
CA VAL A 206 -12.34 1.07 -6.47
C VAL A 206 -13.08 1.50 -7.74
N TRP A 207 -13.79 0.58 -8.39
CA TRP A 207 -14.61 0.93 -9.56
C TRP A 207 -15.73 1.91 -9.22
N ARG A 208 -16.31 1.80 -8.03
CA ARG A 208 -17.41 2.66 -7.58
C ARG A 208 -16.92 4.06 -7.24
N ILE A 209 -15.82 4.16 -6.48
CA ILE A 209 -15.26 5.47 -6.08
C ILE A 209 -14.53 6.13 -7.25
N GLY A 210 -13.84 5.34 -8.09
CA GLY A 210 -13.10 5.83 -9.26
C GLY A 210 -11.63 6.16 -8.97
N PRO A 211 -10.94 6.91 -9.87
CA PRO A 211 -9.55 7.29 -9.74
C PRO A 211 -9.23 7.95 -8.40
N GLY A 212 -8.15 7.54 -7.76
CA GLY A 212 -7.77 7.92 -6.41
C GLY A 212 -8.14 6.87 -5.35
N ALA A 213 -9.07 5.95 -5.65
CA ALA A 213 -9.31 4.79 -4.81
C ALA A 213 -8.32 3.66 -5.13
N VAL A 214 -7.92 2.92 -4.09
CA VAL A 214 -7.03 1.76 -4.18
C VAL A 214 -7.59 0.59 -3.38
N ALA A 215 -7.23 -0.65 -3.74
CA ALA A 215 -7.64 -1.82 -2.98
C ALA A 215 -6.46 -2.68 -2.55
N THR A 216 -6.59 -3.24 -1.33
CA THR A 216 -5.64 -4.20 -0.73
C THR A 216 -5.77 -5.62 -1.27
N MET A 217 -6.79 -5.87 -2.10
CA MET A 217 -7.09 -7.16 -2.71
C MET A 217 -7.37 -8.27 -1.69
N GLY A 218 -8.32 -8.01 -0.82
CA GLY A 218 -8.86 -8.91 0.22
C GLY A 218 -8.56 -8.45 1.63
N ILE A 219 -9.01 -9.26 2.56
CA ILE A 219 -9.24 -8.99 3.98
C ILE A 219 -8.03 -8.47 4.80
N GLY A 220 -6.82 -8.54 4.30
CA GLY A 220 -5.63 -8.09 5.02
C GLY A 220 -4.68 -7.34 4.12
N TYR A 221 -4.04 -6.33 4.67
CA TYR A 221 -2.93 -5.65 4.02
C TYR A 221 -1.60 -6.28 4.44
N THR A 222 -0.63 -6.20 3.54
CA THR A 222 0.75 -6.63 3.79
C THR A 222 1.61 -5.44 4.16
N GLN A 223 2.80 -5.70 4.68
CA GLN A 223 3.79 -4.66 4.92
C GLN A 223 4.17 -3.92 3.63
N ALA A 224 4.30 -4.63 2.51
CA ALA A 224 4.57 -4.03 1.21
C ALA A 224 3.48 -3.04 0.78
N GLN A 225 2.22 -3.39 1.01
CA GLN A 225 1.09 -2.49 0.75
C GLN A 225 1.08 -1.29 1.69
N MET A 226 1.40 -1.51 2.97
CA MET A 226 1.53 -0.43 3.95
C MET A 226 2.58 0.61 3.50
N LEU A 227 3.76 0.15 3.07
CA LEU A 227 4.83 1.03 2.58
C LEU A 227 4.44 1.82 1.32
N ARG A 228 3.49 1.34 0.53
CA ARG A 228 2.89 2.11 -0.57
C ARG A 228 1.91 3.17 -0.05
N MET A 229 1.05 2.80 0.90
CA MET A 229 0.04 3.71 1.45
C MET A 229 0.67 4.92 2.14
N ILE A 230 1.76 4.73 2.89
CA ILE A 230 2.42 5.83 3.61
C ILE A 230 3.10 6.88 2.71
N GLN A 231 3.26 6.59 1.42
CA GLN A 231 3.78 7.57 0.45
C GLN A 231 2.76 8.69 0.13
N TYR A 232 1.50 8.49 0.50
CA TYR A 232 0.44 9.46 0.24
C TYR A 232 0.15 10.27 1.50
N PRO A 233 0.15 11.62 1.42
CA PRO A 233 -0.07 12.46 2.59
C PRO A 233 -1.51 12.42 3.11
N ILE A 234 -2.50 12.11 2.25
CA ILE A 234 -3.90 11.99 2.64
C ILE A 234 -4.36 10.57 2.38
N ARG A 235 -4.82 9.89 3.42
CA ARG A 235 -5.21 8.49 3.42
C ARG A 235 -6.56 8.31 4.11
N ALA A 236 -7.54 7.84 3.39
CA ALA A 236 -8.87 7.58 3.91
C ALA A 236 -9.17 6.08 3.77
N VAL A 237 -9.42 5.38 4.87
CA VAL A 237 -9.78 3.96 4.87
C VAL A 237 -11.29 3.85 4.75
N CYS A 238 -11.78 3.15 3.75
CA CYS A 238 -13.20 2.94 3.48
C CYS A 238 -13.44 1.45 3.20
N PHE A 239 -13.59 0.67 4.27
CA PHE A 239 -13.86 -0.78 4.23
C PHE A 239 -15.35 -1.06 4.37
N ASP A 240 -15.74 -2.32 4.19
CA ASP A 240 -17.10 -2.78 4.40
C ASP A 240 -17.60 -2.43 5.81
N THR A 241 -18.90 -2.25 5.99
CA THR A 241 -19.47 -1.75 7.26
C THR A 241 -19.67 -2.85 8.31
N ASP A 242 -19.40 -4.12 8.01
CA ASP A 242 -19.46 -5.18 9.00
C ASP A 242 -18.39 -5.02 10.11
N LEU A 243 -18.69 -5.52 11.30
CA LEU A 243 -17.83 -5.37 12.48
C LEU A 243 -16.38 -5.81 12.23
N ARG A 244 -16.19 -6.89 11.52
CA ARG A 244 -14.88 -7.46 11.25
C ARG A 244 -14.06 -6.62 10.29
N ALA A 245 -14.69 -6.02 9.29
CA ALA A 245 -14.09 -5.08 8.38
C ALA A 245 -13.71 -3.79 9.11
N GLN A 246 -14.61 -3.28 9.98
CA GLN A 246 -14.36 -2.06 10.74
C GLN A 246 -13.27 -2.20 11.81
N GLU A 247 -13.13 -3.35 12.45
CA GLU A 247 -11.98 -3.64 13.34
C GLU A 247 -10.65 -3.55 12.58
N ARG A 248 -10.62 -4.02 11.33
CA ARG A 248 -9.43 -3.93 10.46
C ARG A 248 -9.18 -2.54 9.93
N ALA A 249 -10.25 -1.83 9.56
CA ALA A 249 -10.15 -0.44 9.15
C ALA A 249 -9.52 0.40 10.27
N LYS A 250 -10.03 0.25 11.50
CA LYS A 250 -9.44 0.92 12.67
C LYS A 250 -7.98 0.57 12.88
N LYS A 251 -7.65 -0.72 12.80
CA LYS A 251 -6.25 -1.17 12.92
C LYS A 251 -5.37 -0.56 11.83
N LEU A 252 -5.84 -0.50 10.58
CA LEU A 252 -5.10 0.11 9.48
C LEU A 252 -4.92 1.62 9.69
N VAL A 253 -5.95 2.31 10.16
CA VAL A 253 -5.87 3.73 10.52
C VAL A 253 -4.83 3.95 11.61
N ASP A 254 -4.86 3.15 12.68
CA ASP A 254 -3.90 3.24 13.78
C ASP A 254 -2.45 3.00 13.27
N ASP A 255 -2.26 1.98 12.42
CA ASP A 255 -0.95 1.65 11.84
C ASP A 255 -0.45 2.78 10.89
N LEU A 256 -1.33 3.39 10.09
CA LEU A 256 -0.99 4.47 9.15
C LEU A 256 -0.78 5.81 9.86
N SER A 257 -1.49 6.07 10.94
CA SER A 257 -1.40 7.32 11.72
C SER A 257 -0.06 7.47 12.44
N ALA A 258 0.74 6.41 12.49
CA ALA A 258 2.11 6.47 12.98
C ALA A 258 3.11 7.12 12.00
N PHE A 259 2.66 7.41 10.77
CA PHE A 259 3.49 8.02 9.73
C PHE A 259 2.97 9.43 9.40
N PRO A 260 3.84 10.34 8.94
CA PRO A 260 3.45 11.70 8.54
C PRO A 260 2.27 11.69 7.56
N GLY A 261 1.39 12.68 7.66
CA GLY A 261 0.19 12.84 6.85
C GLY A 261 -1.10 12.64 7.64
N GLU A 262 -2.23 12.79 6.95
CA GLU A 262 -3.56 12.66 7.53
C GLU A 262 -4.15 11.28 7.22
N THR A 263 -4.70 10.63 8.24
CA THR A 263 -5.34 9.32 8.08
C THR A 263 -6.72 9.34 8.73
N SER A 264 -7.74 8.92 8.00
CA SER A 264 -9.13 8.90 8.46
C SER A 264 -9.80 7.57 8.19
N ASN A 265 -10.80 7.19 8.99
CA ASN A 265 -11.73 6.12 8.68
C ASN A 265 -13.03 6.71 8.15
N ILE A 266 -13.47 6.26 6.99
CA ILE A 266 -14.75 6.64 6.38
C ILE A 266 -15.77 5.58 6.74
N LEU A 267 -16.86 5.99 7.39
CA LEU A 267 -18.05 5.18 7.60
C LEU A 267 -19.11 5.63 6.60
N ILE A 268 -19.67 4.69 5.86
CA ILE A 268 -20.78 4.90 4.94
C ILE A 268 -22.03 4.19 5.45
N ASP A 269 -23.21 4.60 4.98
CA ASP A 269 -24.47 3.99 5.38
C ASP A 269 -24.76 2.68 4.61
N GLU A 270 -24.12 2.50 3.46
CA GLU A 270 -24.26 1.29 2.63
C GLU A 270 -23.39 0.15 3.17
N ALA A 271 -23.67 -1.08 2.75
CA ALA A 271 -22.99 -2.29 3.25
C ALA A 271 -21.50 -2.34 2.89
N ASP A 272 -21.16 -1.88 1.70
CA ASP A 272 -19.78 -1.81 1.18
C ASP A 272 -19.63 -0.64 0.18
N PRO A 273 -18.41 -0.13 -0.05
CA PRO A 273 -18.19 0.96 -1.01
C PRO A 273 -18.59 0.62 -2.44
N GLY A 274 -18.58 -0.66 -2.82
CA GLY A 274 -18.95 -1.11 -4.18
C GLY A 274 -20.43 -0.98 -4.50
N VAL A 275 -21.28 -0.76 -3.49
CA VAL A 275 -22.72 -0.47 -3.65
C VAL A 275 -23.09 0.95 -3.24
N ALA A 276 -22.11 1.78 -2.90
CA ALA A 276 -22.32 3.17 -2.49
C ALA A 276 -23.12 3.97 -3.53
N SER A 277 -23.98 4.83 -3.03
CA SER A 277 -24.81 5.72 -3.84
C SER A 277 -23.98 6.79 -4.54
N PRO A 278 -24.43 7.38 -5.64
CA PRO A 278 -23.73 8.49 -6.29
C PRO A 278 -23.48 9.69 -5.35
N SER A 279 -24.38 9.94 -4.40
CA SER A 279 -24.21 10.99 -3.39
C SER A 279 -23.09 10.65 -2.41
N THR A 280 -23.05 9.43 -1.90
CA THR A 280 -21.97 8.94 -1.01
C THR A 280 -20.62 9.02 -1.72
N VAL A 281 -20.53 8.53 -2.97
CA VAL A 281 -19.32 8.61 -3.78
C VAL A 281 -18.87 10.06 -3.97
N LYS A 282 -19.80 10.96 -4.29
CA LYS A 282 -19.50 12.38 -4.45
C LYS A 282 -18.92 12.97 -3.17
N THR A 283 -19.54 12.72 -2.01
CA THR A 283 -19.05 13.21 -0.72
C THR A 283 -17.63 12.71 -0.41
N ILE A 284 -17.36 11.41 -0.64
CA ILE A 284 -16.02 10.83 -0.44
C ILE A 284 -15.00 11.53 -1.34
N ARG A 285 -15.32 11.74 -2.62
CA ARG A 285 -14.40 12.34 -3.57
C ARG A 285 -14.10 13.79 -3.25
N GLU A 286 -15.12 14.60 -2.95
CA GLU A 286 -14.98 16.02 -2.56
C GLU A 286 -14.19 16.19 -1.25
N ALA A 287 -14.32 15.25 -0.33
CA ALA A 287 -13.63 15.32 0.96
C ALA A 287 -12.14 14.91 0.90
N PHE A 288 -11.76 13.99 0.01
CA PHE A 288 -10.43 13.38 0.05
C PHE A 288 -9.66 13.38 -1.27
N LEU A 289 -10.32 13.45 -2.43
CA LEU A 289 -9.67 13.24 -3.73
C LEU A 289 -9.67 14.47 -4.64
N GLU A 290 -10.54 15.45 -4.41
CA GLU A 290 -10.70 16.69 -5.18
C GLU A 290 -10.28 17.90 -4.35
#